data_a12c953ffde633068b9174d505e57207
#
_entry.id   a12c953ffde633068b9174d505e57207
#
_cell.length_a   1.000
_cell.length_b   1.000
_cell.length_c   1.000
_cell.angle_alpha   90.00
_cell.angle_beta   90.00
_cell.angle_gamma   90.00
#
_symmetry.space_group_name_H-M   'P 1'
#
loop_
_entity.id
_entity.type
_entity.pdbx_description
1 polymer ?
#
loop_
_entity_poly.entity_id
_entity_poly.type
_entity_poly.pdbx_seq_one_letter_code
_entity_poly.pdbx_strand_id
1 'polypeptide(L)'
;MLEINDLYVGYYKDLNILQGVSLRARDAQITAVLGPNGVGKSTLLKSIFGFVKPQRGEVRFAGQDIVGTPAHHLVRLGISYIPQRQSVFPQMTVEENLELGAWSFRHDAARIRQKIEANYERFPILRERRHSPAGDLSGGMQRMVELGRVLMTDPKLILVDEPTAGLAIMLAREIYDLLVQLKEEGITILLVDQNIRQAIKIADYVYVLELGRNRHEGPREEFEDLKKALWL
;
A
#
# COMPACT_ATOMS: atom_id res chain seq x y z
N MET A 1 1.24 12.92 8.58
CA MET A 1 2.28 11.96 8.14
C MET A 1 2.70 12.18 6.69
N LEU A 2 1.84 11.92 5.70
CA LEU A 2 2.10 12.17 4.29
C LEU A 2 1.26 13.35 3.81
N GLU A 3 1.87 14.27 3.07
CA GLU A 3 1.21 15.42 2.45
C GLU A 3 1.61 15.51 0.98
N ILE A 4 0.64 15.69 0.12
CA ILE A 4 0.80 15.87 -1.33
C ILE A 4 0.09 17.16 -1.72
N ASN A 5 0.79 18.04 -2.42
CA ASN A 5 0.27 19.33 -2.86
C ASN A 5 0.49 19.50 -4.35
N ASP A 6 -0.60 19.76 -5.08
CA ASP A 6 -0.64 20.16 -6.50
C ASP A 6 0.21 19.24 -7.41
N LEU A 7 0.05 17.91 -7.25
CA LEU A 7 0.90 16.91 -7.89
C LEU A 7 0.50 16.68 -9.36
N TYR A 8 1.46 16.87 -10.27
CA TYR A 8 1.34 16.54 -11.70
C TYR A 8 2.29 15.41 -12.05
N VAL A 9 1.74 14.33 -12.59
CA VAL A 9 2.52 13.12 -12.94
C VAL A 9 2.06 12.61 -14.30
N GLY A 10 3.02 12.32 -15.15
CA GLY A 10 2.81 11.68 -16.44
C GLY A 10 4.00 10.81 -16.83
N TYR A 11 3.77 9.84 -17.72
CA TYR A 11 4.84 9.00 -18.27
C TYR A 11 5.53 9.66 -19.47
N TYR A 12 4.88 10.67 -20.07
CA TYR A 12 5.40 11.48 -21.18
C TYR A 12 5.32 12.96 -20.82
N LYS A 13 6.21 13.79 -21.40
CA LYS A 13 6.32 15.21 -21.05
C LYS A 13 5.00 15.99 -21.18
N ASP A 14 4.18 15.65 -22.18
CA ASP A 14 2.99 16.42 -22.52
C ASP A 14 1.67 15.70 -22.12
N LEU A 15 1.76 14.58 -21.43
CA LEU A 15 0.59 13.80 -21.01
C LEU A 15 0.60 13.55 -19.51
N ASN A 16 -0.11 14.41 -18.78
CA ASN A 16 -0.32 14.23 -17.35
C ASN A 16 -1.50 13.30 -17.07
N ILE A 17 -1.23 12.23 -16.32
CA ILE A 17 -2.24 11.34 -15.75
C ILE A 17 -2.82 11.95 -14.49
N LEU A 18 -1.97 12.50 -13.62
CA LEU A 18 -2.39 13.29 -12.47
C LEU A 18 -2.23 14.78 -12.78
N GLN A 19 -3.24 15.57 -12.41
CA GLN A 19 -3.37 16.97 -12.80
C GLN A 19 -3.73 17.82 -11.56
N GLY A 20 -2.76 18.07 -10.67
CA GLY A 20 -2.94 18.89 -9.49
C GLY A 20 -3.58 18.12 -8.33
N VAL A 21 -3.25 16.83 -8.16
CA VAL A 21 -3.76 16.03 -7.06
C VAL A 21 -3.15 16.50 -5.74
N SER A 22 -4.00 16.71 -4.73
CA SER A 22 -3.60 17.03 -3.36
C SER A 22 -4.28 16.09 -2.39
N LEU A 23 -3.55 15.56 -1.42
CA LEU A 23 -4.11 14.72 -0.36
C LEU A 23 -3.22 14.71 0.90
N ARG A 24 -3.81 14.26 2.00
CA ARG A 24 -3.11 14.03 3.26
C ARG A 24 -3.47 12.66 3.81
N ALA A 25 -2.45 11.87 4.19
CA ALA A 25 -2.64 10.69 5.01
C ALA A 25 -2.13 10.99 6.43
N ARG A 26 -3.04 10.94 7.41
CA ARG A 26 -2.74 11.22 8.83
C ARG A 26 -2.14 9.99 9.49
N ASP A 27 -1.41 10.21 10.57
CA ASP A 27 -0.78 9.14 11.35
C ASP A 27 -1.82 8.15 11.86
N ALA A 28 -1.49 6.85 11.80
CA ALA A 28 -2.33 5.75 12.29
C ALA A 28 -3.77 5.77 11.72
N GLN A 29 -3.93 6.17 10.46
CA GLN A 29 -5.21 6.16 9.75
C GLN A 29 -5.09 5.43 8.41
N ILE A 30 -6.21 4.89 7.95
CA ILE A 30 -6.39 4.40 6.58
C ILE A 30 -7.00 5.54 5.76
N THR A 31 -6.21 6.08 4.82
CA THR A 31 -6.70 7.01 3.81
C THR A 31 -6.94 6.24 2.51
N ALA A 32 -8.19 6.22 2.04
CA ALA A 32 -8.54 5.56 0.79
C ALA A 32 -8.56 6.56 -0.38
N VAL A 33 -7.99 6.16 -1.51
CA VAL A 33 -8.08 6.88 -2.78
C VAL A 33 -8.87 6.01 -3.75
N LEU A 34 -10.06 6.46 -4.09
CA LEU A 34 -11.04 5.75 -4.90
C LEU A 34 -11.20 6.41 -6.28
N GLY A 35 -11.73 5.67 -7.23
CA GLY A 35 -12.02 6.17 -8.57
C GLY A 35 -11.96 5.06 -9.61
N PRO A 36 -12.43 5.31 -10.83
CA PRO A 36 -12.44 4.33 -11.91
C PRO A 36 -11.04 3.87 -12.32
N ASN A 37 -11.00 2.75 -13.05
CA ASN A 37 -9.73 2.26 -13.59
C ASN A 37 -9.13 3.27 -14.59
N GLY A 38 -7.81 3.40 -14.57
CA GLY A 38 -7.10 4.33 -15.44
C GLY A 38 -7.07 5.79 -14.98
N VAL A 39 -7.74 6.15 -13.88
CA VAL A 39 -7.78 7.54 -13.37
C VAL A 39 -6.45 8.04 -12.76
N GLY A 40 -5.47 7.16 -12.57
CA GLY A 40 -4.16 7.54 -12.06
C GLY A 40 -3.85 7.08 -10.63
N LYS A 41 -4.72 6.25 -9.99
CA LYS A 41 -4.52 5.77 -8.62
C LYS A 41 -3.15 5.10 -8.40
N SER A 42 -2.82 4.09 -9.18
CA SER A 42 -1.51 3.41 -9.09
C SER A 42 -0.35 4.34 -9.48
N THR A 43 -0.58 5.30 -10.38
CA THR A 43 0.42 6.32 -10.74
C THR A 43 0.73 7.22 -9.55
N LEU A 44 -0.27 7.57 -8.75
CA LEU A 44 -0.11 8.31 -7.50
C LEU A 44 0.83 7.56 -6.54
N LEU A 45 0.53 6.29 -6.24
CA LEU A 45 1.38 5.50 -5.34
C LEU A 45 2.80 5.32 -5.89
N LYS A 46 2.94 5.06 -7.18
CA LYS A 46 4.24 4.94 -7.86
C LYS A 46 5.04 6.24 -7.81
N SER A 47 4.39 7.40 -7.88
CA SER A 47 5.08 8.69 -7.77
C SER A 47 5.55 8.97 -6.35
N ILE A 48 4.74 8.64 -5.33
CA ILE A 48 5.13 8.73 -3.93
C ILE A 48 6.32 7.82 -3.63
N PHE A 49 6.31 6.59 -4.16
CA PHE A 49 7.37 5.60 -3.93
C PHE A 49 8.60 5.77 -4.83
N GLY A 50 8.66 6.85 -5.62
CA GLY A 50 9.83 7.20 -6.42
C GLY A 50 10.01 6.40 -7.71
N PHE A 51 9.01 5.61 -8.16
CA PHE A 51 9.04 4.89 -9.43
C PHE A 51 8.74 5.78 -10.64
N VAL A 52 7.95 6.84 -10.43
CA VAL A 52 7.63 7.84 -11.45
C VAL A 52 7.89 9.20 -10.86
N LYS A 53 8.75 9.99 -11.51
CA LYS A 53 9.08 11.33 -11.03
C LYS A 53 7.95 12.30 -11.34
N PRO A 54 7.42 13.04 -10.36
CA PRO A 54 6.47 14.13 -10.60
C PRO A 54 7.09 15.21 -11.50
N GLN A 55 6.27 15.80 -12.37
CA GLN A 55 6.68 16.94 -13.18
C GLN A 55 6.55 18.25 -12.40
N ARG A 56 5.58 18.30 -11.47
CA ARG A 56 5.31 19.44 -10.60
C ARG A 56 4.61 18.96 -9.32
N GLY A 57 4.66 19.79 -8.28
CA GLY A 57 4.03 19.55 -6.99
C GLY A 57 5.01 19.07 -5.95
N GLU A 58 4.51 18.86 -4.74
CA GLU A 58 5.30 18.47 -3.58
C GLU A 58 4.76 17.17 -2.99
N VAL A 59 5.68 16.35 -2.48
CA VAL A 59 5.35 15.16 -1.68
C VAL A 59 6.21 15.20 -0.43
N ARG A 60 5.57 15.38 0.73
CA ARG A 60 6.25 15.44 2.03
C ARG A 60 5.86 14.26 2.90
N PHE A 61 6.85 13.62 3.49
CA PHE A 61 6.67 12.56 4.49
C PHE A 61 7.33 13.00 5.81
N ALA A 62 6.55 13.03 6.89
CA ALA A 62 6.99 13.53 8.20
C ALA A 62 7.67 14.93 8.12
N GLY A 63 7.14 15.80 7.26
CA GLY A 63 7.66 17.17 7.04
C GLY A 63 8.85 17.24 6.06
N GLN A 64 9.46 16.14 5.69
CA GLN A 64 10.57 16.08 4.74
C GLN A 64 10.06 15.94 3.30
N ASP A 65 10.59 16.74 2.36
CA ASP A 65 10.36 16.52 0.93
C ASP A 65 11.02 15.22 0.46
N ILE A 66 10.24 14.38 -0.21
CA ILE A 66 10.68 13.07 -0.71
C ILE A 66 10.63 12.95 -2.25
N VAL A 67 10.31 14.04 -2.96
CA VAL A 67 10.29 14.04 -4.43
C VAL A 67 11.65 13.64 -4.99
N GLY A 68 11.68 12.63 -5.86
CA GLY A 68 12.92 12.13 -6.47
C GLY A 68 13.81 11.31 -5.55
N THR A 69 13.38 11.03 -4.32
CA THR A 69 14.10 10.12 -3.41
C THR A 69 14.00 8.68 -3.94
N PRO A 70 15.13 7.96 -4.09
CA PRO A 70 15.11 6.57 -4.54
C PRO A 70 14.33 5.66 -3.59
N ALA A 71 13.61 4.67 -4.13
CA ALA A 71 12.75 3.76 -3.36
C ALA A 71 13.45 3.10 -2.16
N HIS A 72 14.72 2.68 -2.30
CA HIS A 72 15.46 2.06 -1.20
C HIS A 72 15.76 3.03 -0.03
N HIS A 73 15.82 4.34 -0.29
CA HIS A 73 15.90 5.34 0.77
C HIS A 73 14.52 5.58 1.41
N LEU A 74 13.42 5.54 0.63
CA LEU A 74 12.06 5.65 1.15
C LEU A 74 11.74 4.50 2.11
N VAL A 75 12.19 3.27 1.79
CA VAL A 75 12.07 2.12 2.71
C VAL A 75 12.78 2.39 4.04
N ARG A 76 13.98 2.99 4.02
CA ARG A 76 14.70 3.37 5.25
C ARG A 76 14.01 4.47 6.05
N LEU A 77 13.25 5.35 5.40
CA LEU A 77 12.42 6.35 6.07
C LEU A 77 11.15 5.75 6.69
N GLY A 78 10.84 4.49 6.36
CA GLY A 78 9.66 3.78 6.84
C GLY A 78 8.47 3.81 5.88
N ILE A 79 8.69 4.04 4.58
CA ILE A 79 7.65 3.95 3.54
C ILE A 79 7.81 2.62 2.82
N SER A 80 6.76 1.83 2.76
CA SER A 80 6.72 0.57 2.02
C SER A 80 5.60 0.55 0.99
N TYR A 81 5.72 -0.29 -0.03
CA TYR A 81 4.77 -0.36 -1.13
C TYR A 81 4.37 -1.81 -1.42
N ILE A 82 3.08 -2.04 -1.50
CA ILE A 82 2.46 -3.32 -1.90
C ILE A 82 1.81 -3.10 -3.25
N PRO A 83 2.36 -3.67 -4.34
CA PRO A 83 1.84 -3.47 -5.69
C PRO A 83 0.58 -4.31 -5.94
N GLN A 84 -0.21 -3.91 -6.93
CA GLN A 84 -1.40 -4.63 -7.38
C GLN A 84 -1.09 -6.06 -7.83
N ARG A 85 -0.04 -6.22 -8.65
CA ARG A 85 0.39 -7.54 -9.11
C ARG A 85 1.22 -8.23 -8.02
N GLN A 86 1.00 -9.53 -7.87
CA GLN A 86 1.79 -10.35 -6.96
C GLN A 86 3.29 -10.18 -7.24
N SER A 87 4.05 -9.99 -6.18
CA SER A 87 5.48 -9.66 -6.23
C SER A 87 6.34 -10.67 -5.46
N VAL A 88 5.81 -11.85 -5.14
CA VAL A 88 6.60 -12.95 -4.57
C VAL A 88 7.65 -13.45 -5.55
N PHE A 89 8.76 -13.94 -5.05
CA PHE A 89 9.76 -14.66 -5.82
C PHE A 89 9.35 -16.14 -5.84
N PRO A 90 8.76 -16.65 -6.94
CA PRO A 90 8.03 -17.91 -6.92
C PRO A 90 8.93 -19.14 -6.69
N GLN A 91 10.20 -19.07 -7.08
CA GLN A 91 11.17 -20.15 -6.92
C GLN A 91 11.86 -20.16 -5.54
N MET A 92 11.75 -19.06 -4.79
CA MET A 92 12.27 -18.97 -3.43
C MET A 92 11.22 -19.47 -2.44
N THR A 93 11.68 -20.02 -1.33
CA THR A 93 10.81 -20.43 -0.22
C THR A 93 10.09 -19.24 0.40
N VAL A 94 9.06 -19.50 1.19
CA VAL A 94 8.36 -18.47 1.98
C VAL A 94 9.35 -17.73 2.88
N GLU A 95 10.22 -18.45 3.59
CA GLU A 95 11.22 -17.88 4.50
C GLU A 95 12.20 -16.98 3.76
N GLU A 96 12.76 -17.42 2.63
CA GLU A 96 13.65 -16.61 1.80
C GLU A 96 12.95 -15.36 1.25
N ASN A 97 11.67 -15.47 0.88
CA ASN A 97 10.88 -14.29 0.49
C ASN A 97 10.74 -13.28 1.63
N LEU A 98 10.51 -13.73 2.87
CA LEU A 98 10.47 -12.84 4.04
C LEU A 98 11.84 -12.19 4.29
N GLU A 99 12.93 -12.98 4.24
CA GLU A 99 14.29 -12.48 4.44
C GLU A 99 14.68 -11.35 3.47
N LEU A 100 14.18 -11.37 2.23
CA LEU A 100 14.37 -10.25 1.30
C LEU A 100 13.86 -8.91 1.83
N GLY A 101 12.82 -8.92 2.67
CA GLY A 101 12.34 -7.72 3.36
C GLY A 101 13.36 -7.13 4.34
N ALA A 102 14.28 -7.96 4.84
CA ALA A 102 15.35 -7.54 5.75
C ALA A 102 16.60 -6.97 5.04
N TRP A 103 16.55 -6.73 3.73
CA TRP A 103 17.73 -6.29 2.96
C TRP A 103 18.45 -5.08 3.55
N SER A 104 17.72 -4.13 4.12
CA SER A 104 18.28 -2.92 4.74
C SER A 104 19.10 -3.18 6.01
N PHE A 105 18.87 -4.32 6.66
CA PHE A 105 19.59 -4.79 7.87
C PHE A 105 20.03 -6.25 7.74
N ARG A 106 20.35 -6.71 6.56
CA ARG A 106 20.73 -8.11 6.22
C ARG A 106 21.92 -8.68 7.01
N HIS A 107 22.70 -7.85 7.67
CA HIS A 107 23.82 -8.27 8.52
C HIS A 107 23.43 -8.48 9.99
N ASP A 108 22.19 -8.17 10.37
CA ASP A 108 21.67 -8.35 11.73
C ASP A 108 20.80 -9.64 11.81
N ALA A 109 21.48 -10.77 11.93
CA ALA A 109 20.83 -12.08 11.97
C ALA A 109 19.86 -12.23 13.16
N ALA A 110 20.09 -11.55 14.28
CA ALA A 110 19.21 -11.61 15.44
C ALA A 110 17.89 -10.90 15.14
N ARG A 111 17.96 -9.68 14.58
CA ARG A 111 16.79 -8.91 14.17
C ARG A 111 16.00 -9.61 13.07
N ILE A 112 16.68 -10.21 12.09
CA ILE A 112 16.01 -10.97 11.02
C ILE A 112 15.17 -12.10 11.61
N ARG A 113 15.76 -12.95 12.49
CA ARG A 113 15.04 -14.04 13.16
C ARG A 113 13.84 -13.52 13.97
N GLN A 114 14.02 -12.47 14.74
CA GLN A 114 12.93 -11.86 15.51
C GLN A 114 11.77 -11.43 14.59
N LYS A 115 12.07 -10.79 13.46
CA LYS A 115 11.07 -10.32 12.50
C LYS A 115 10.36 -11.46 11.77
N ILE A 116 11.08 -12.53 11.43
CA ILE A 116 10.50 -13.74 10.85
C ILE A 116 9.55 -14.40 11.83
N GLU A 117 9.94 -14.55 13.11
CA GLU A 117 9.07 -15.12 14.13
C GLU A 117 7.81 -14.28 14.34
N ALA A 118 7.91 -12.95 14.40
CA ALA A 118 6.75 -12.06 14.47
C ALA A 118 5.81 -12.21 13.25
N ASN A 119 6.36 -12.44 12.06
CA ASN A 119 5.56 -12.74 10.87
C ASN A 119 4.86 -14.09 10.98
N TYR A 120 5.51 -15.10 11.53
CA TYR A 120 4.91 -16.42 11.74
C TYR A 120 3.84 -16.43 12.83
N GLU A 121 3.96 -15.58 13.85
CA GLU A 121 2.90 -15.36 14.84
C GLU A 121 1.67 -14.71 14.21
N ARG A 122 1.88 -13.74 13.33
CA ARG A 122 0.82 -13.04 12.59
C ARG A 122 0.17 -13.93 11.53
N PHE A 123 0.96 -14.71 10.81
CA PHE A 123 0.55 -15.58 9.72
C PHE A 123 0.98 -17.04 9.99
N PRO A 124 0.29 -17.79 10.87
CA PRO A 124 0.71 -19.15 11.24
C PRO A 124 0.89 -20.09 10.04
N ILE A 125 0.06 -19.93 9.00
CA ILE A 125 0.14 -20.72 7.76
C ILE A 125 1.49 -20.54 7.04
N LEU A 126 2.12 -19.36 7.15
CA LEU A 126 3.44 -19.14 6.56
C LEU A 126 4.53 -19.92 7.30
N ARG A 127 4.38 -20.13 8.61
CA ARG A 127 5.27 -21.00 9.41
C ARG A 127 5.19 -22.45 8.94
N GLU A 128 3.97 -22.95 8.72
CA GLU A 128 3.75 -24.32 8.24
C GLU A 128 4.35 -24.52 6.84
N ARG A 129 4.34 -23.48 6.02
CA ARG A 129 4.80 -23.50 4.62
C ARG A 129 6.18 -22.86 4.43
N ARG A 130 6.94 -22.61 5.50
CA ARG A 130 8.18 -21.80 5.43
C ARG A 130 9.21 -22.31 4.41
N HIS A 131 9.28 -23.62 4.19
CA HIS A 131 10.19 -24.26 3.24
C HIS A 131 9.56 -24.56 1.87
N SER A 132 8.28 -24.25 1.67
CA SER A 132 7.62 -24.41 0.38
C SER A 132 7.99 -23.25 -0.54
N PRO A 133 8.18 -23.50 -1.86
CA PRO A 133 8.30 -22.43 -2.84
C PRO A 133 7.08 -21.51 -2.79
N ALA A 134 7.31 -20.21 -2.81
CA ALA A 134 6.20 -19.24 -2.73
C ALA A 134 5.26 -19.32 -3.95
N GLY A 135 5.76 -19.81 -5.10
CA GLY A 135 4.95 -20.04 -6.29
C GLY A 135 3.88 -21.11 -6.13
N ASP A 136 4.06 -22.06 -5.20
CA ASP A 136 3.11 -23.16 -4.96
C ASP A 136 1.97 -22.77 -4.00
N LEU A 137 2.02 -21.56 -3.47
CA LEU A 137 1.01 -21.04 -2.55
C LEU A 137 -0.22 -20.53 -3.31
N SER A 138 -1.37 -20.56 -2.65
CA SER A 138 -2.57 -19.86 -3.15
C SER A 138 -2.32 -18.35 -3.26
N GLY A 139 -3.07 -17.65 -4.13
CA GLY A 139 -2.93 -16.20 -4.29
C GLY A 139 -3.06 -15.42 -2.99
N GLY A 140 -3.94 -15.83 -2.08
CA GLY A 140 -4.07 -15.21 -0.75
C GLY A 140 -2.85 -15.44 0.14
N MET A 141 -2.29 -16.66 0.15
CA MET A 141 -1.06 -16.95 0.88
C MET A 141 0.14 -16.17 0.30
N GLN A 142 0.22 -16.03 -1.03
CA GLN A 142 1.24 -15.19 -1.66
C GLN A 142 1.10 -13.72 -1.22
N ARG A 143 -0.14 -13.23 -1.10
CA ARG A 143 -0.38 -11.87 -0.58
C ARG A 143 0.04 -11.73 0.89
N MET A 144 -0.15 -12.77 1.72
CA MET A 144 0.37 -12.78 3.10
C MET A 144 1.90 -12.76 3.15
N VAL A 145 2.58 -13.46 2.24
CA VAL A 145 4.06 -13.40 2.11
C VAL A 145 4.51 -11.98 1.75
N GLU A 146 3.84 -11.30 0.82
CA GLU A 146 4.16 -9.91 0.44
C GLU A 146 3.97 -8.94 1.61
N LEU A 147 2.86 -9.07 2.33
CA LEU A 147 2.60 -8.29 3.54
C LEU A 147 3.67 -8.56 4.61
N GLY A 148 3.98 -9.83 4.87
CA GLY A 148 5.04 -10.22 5.79
C GLY A 148 6.39 -9.61 5.40
N ARG A 149 6.76 -9.65 4.12
CA ARG A 149 7.99 -9.03 3.61
C ARG A 149 8.02 -7.52 3.86
N VAL A 150 6.90 -6.83 3.67
CA VAL A 150 6.77 -5.39 3.97
C VAL A 150 6.95 -5.14 5.47
N LEU A 151 6.33 -5.95 6.32
CA LEU A 151 6.40 -5.81 7.79
C LEU A 151 7.80 -6.07 8.37
N MET A 152 8.68 -6.77 7.64
CA MET A 152 10.09 -6.88 8.03
C MET A 152 10.76 -5.52 8.22
N THR A 153 10.34 -4.49 7.48
CA THR A 153 10.99 -3.17 7.47
C THR A 153 10.55 -2.21 8.57
N ASP A 154 9.62 -2.59 9.45
CA ASP A 154 8.98 -1.70 10.43
C ASP A 154 8.37 -0.45 9.77
N PRO A 155 7.44 -0.59 8.83
CA PRO A 155 6.93 0.53 8.07
C PRO A 155 6.11 1.47 8.97
N LYS A 156 6.27 2.79 8.74
CA LYS A 156 5.41 3.84 9.31
C LYS A 156 4.24 4.16 8.39
N LEU A 157 4.45 4.00 7.08
CA LEU A 157 3.48 4.20 6.02
C LEU A 157 3.54 3.04 5.04
N ILE A 158 2.41 2.42 4.77
CA ILE A 158 2.27 1.42 3.71
C ILE A 158 1.40 2.00 2.61
N LEU A 159 1.94 2.03 1.40
CA LEU A 159 1.22 2.33 0.16
C LEU A 159 0.67 1.01 -0.39
N VAL A 160 -0.63 0.90 -0.53
CA VAL A 160 -1.31 -0.36 -0.88
C VAL A 160 -2.11 -0.16 -2.16
N ASP A 161 -1.74 -0.89 -3.21
CA ASP A 161 -2.33 -0.78 -4.56
C ASP A 161 -3.22 -1.99 -4.84
N GLU A 162 -4.54 -1.82 -4.77
CA GLU A 162 -5.57 -2.83 -5.06
C GLU A 162 -5.25 -4.22 -4.46
N PRO A 163 -5.13 -4.34 -3.14
CA PRO A 163 -4.53 -5.53 -2.50
C PRO A 163 -5.36 -6.80 -2.67
N THR A 164 -6.63 -6.68 -3.03
CA THR A 164 -7.58 -7.80 -3.13
C THR A 164 -7.97 -8.15 -4.56
N ALA A 165 -7.35 -7.51 -5.56
CA ALA A 165 -7.64 -7.78 -6.97
C ALA A 165 -7.37 -9.25 -7.32
N GLY A 166 -8.38 -9.93 -7.87
CA GLY A 166 -8.29 -11.35 -8.26
C GLY A 166 -8.34 -12.36 -7.12
N LEU A 167 -8.56 -11.94 -5.87
CA LEU A 167 -8.71 -12.84 -4.73
C LEU A 167 -10.17 -13.28 -4.53
N ALA A 168 -10.35 -14.48 -3.97
CA ALA A 168 -11.64 -14.94 -3.50
C ALA A 168 -12.16 -14.02 -2.37
N ILE A 169 -13.49 -13.88 -2.25
CA ILE A 169 -14.15 -12.93 -1.34
C ILE A 169 -13.68 -13.11 0.12
N MET A 170 -13.52 -14.34 0.58
CA MET A 170 -13.07 -14.61 1.96
C MET A 170 -11.65 -14.11 2.20
N LEU A 171 -10.72 -14.40 1.27
CA LEU A 171 -9.33 -13.93 1.35
C LEU A 171 -9.22 -12.41 1.25
N ALA A 172 -10.04 -11.80 0.37
CA ALA A 172 -10.12 -10.34 0.28
C ALA A 172 -10.51 -9.71 1.63
N ARG A 173 -11.46 -10.33 2.34
CA ARG A 173 -11.88 -9.88 3.67
C ARG A 173 -10.75 -9.97 4.69
N GLU A 174 -10.04 -11.09 4.74
CA GLU A 174 -8.89 -11.26 5.63
C GLU A 174 -7.81 -10.19 5.39
N ILE A 175 -7.56 -9.81 4.14
CA ILE A 175 -6.60 -8.74 3.82
C ILE A 175 -7.09 -7.38 4.33
N TYR A 176 -8.38 -7.04 4.17
CA TYR A 176 -8.90 -5.79 4.73
C TYR A 176 -8.87 -5.77 6.27
N ASP A 177 -9.24 -6.88 6.91
CA ASP A 177 -9.18 -7.02 8.37
C ASP A 177 -7.74 -6.85 8.88
N LEU A 178 -6.75 -7.39 8.15
CA LEU A 178 -5.34 -7.20 8.45
C LEU A 178 -4.92 -5.72 8.31
N LEU A 179 -5.36 -5.01 7.26
CA LEU A 179 -5.05 -3.57 7.13
C LEU A 179 -5.60 -2.77 8.32
N VAL A 180 -6.79 -3.13 8.83
CA VAL A 180 -7.35 -2.51 10.05
C VAL A 180 -6.48 -2.80 11.26
N GLN A 181 -6.04 -4.04 11.46
CA GLN A 181 -5.13 -4.41 12.55
C GLN A 181 -3.81 -3.63 12.49
N LEU A 182 -3.20 -3.52 11.30
CA LEU A 182 -1.97 -2.75 11.10
C LEU A 182 -2.15 -1.26 11.45
N LYS A 183 -3.31 -0.68 11.11
CA LYS A 183 -3.66 0.67 11.55
C LYS A 183 -3.75 0.78 13.07
N GLU A 184 -4.39 -0.19 13.74
CA GLU A 184 -4.52 -0.22 15.20
C GLU A 184 -3.14 -0.37 15.89
N GLU A 185 -2.17 -0.98 15.23
CA GLU A 185 -0.77 -1.03 15.65
C GLU A 185 0.00 0.29 15.39
N GLY A 186 -0.66 1.31 14.87
CA GLY A 186 -0.08 2.63 14.63
C GLY A 186 0.51 2.84 13.23
N ILE A 187 0.34 1.89 12.31
CA ILE A 187 0.82 2.02 10.93
C ILE A 187 -0.17 2.85 10.13
N THR A 188 0.35 3.84 9.40
CA THR A 188 -0.44 4.64 8.46
C THR A 188 -0.60 3.90 7.13
N ILE A 189 -1.79 3.94 6.53
CA ILE A 189 -2.06 3.24 5.28
C ILE A 189 -2.64 4.22 4.27
N LEU A 190 -2.04 4.28 3.08
CA LEU A 190 -2.63 4.90 1.90
C LEU A 190 -3.08 3.79 0.96
N LEU A 191 -4.38 3.54 0.96
CA LEU A 191 -5.03 2.48 0.18
C LEU A 191 -5.58 3.04 -1.12
N VAL A 192 -5.19 2.45 -2.22
CA VAL A 192 -5.84 2.64 -3.53
C VAL A 192 -6.63 1.40 -3.84
N ASP A 193 -7.91 1.53 -4.14
CA ASP A 193 -8.75 0.37 -4.44
C ASP A 193 -9.82 0.68 -5.50
N GLN A 194 -10.27 -0.36 -6.19
CA GLN A 194 -11.43 -0.34 -7.07
C GLN A 194 -12.69 -0.85 -6.37
N ASN A 195 -12.54 -1.61 -5.26
CA ASN A 195 -13.65 -2.09 -4.46
C ASN A 195 -14.09 -1.01 -3.47
N ILE A 196 -14.82 -0.02 -4.01
CA ILE A 196 -15.27 1.16 -3.28
C ILE A 196 -15.96 0.80 -1.98
N ARG A 197 -16.85 -0.21 -2.00
CA ARG A 197 -17.64 -0.62 -0.83
C ARG A 197 -16.77 -1.12 0.32
N GLN A 198 -15.77 -1.92 0.04
CA GLN A 198 -14.89 -2.48 1.07
C GLN A 198 -13.88 -1.44 1.54
N ALA A 199 -13.29 -0.68 0.62
CA ALA A 199 -12.34 0.38 0.97
C ALA A 199 -12.96 1.44 1.90
N ILE A 200 -14.20 1.91 1.61
CA ILE A 200 -14.91 2.86 2.48
C ILE A 200 -15.17 2.28 3.88
N LYS A 201 -15.47 0.98 4.02
CA LYS A 201 -15.73 0.37 5.33
C LYS A 201 -14.56 0.46 6.29
N ILE A 202 -13.33 0.38 5.78
CA ILE A 202 -12.11 0.37 6.59
C ILE A 202 -11.38 1.72 6.63
N ALA A 203 -11.71 2.64 5.70
CA ALA A 203 -11.08 3.96 5.63
C ALA A 203 -11.52 4.85 6.81
N ASP A 204 -10.63 5.74 7.23
CA ASP A 204 -10.95 6.87 8.12
C ASP A 204 -11.21 8.13 7.30
N TYR A 205 -10.53 8.30 6.15
CA TYR A 205 -10.71 9.41 5.23
C TYR A 205 -10.65 8.94 3.78
N VAL A 206 -11.43 9.54 2.91
CA VAL A 206 -11.60 9.12 1.51
C VAL A 206 -11.34 10.29 0.57
N TYR A 207 -10.56 10.04 -0.47
CA TYR A 207 -10.41 10.88 -1.64
C TYR A 207 -10.99 10.17 -2.86
N VAL A 208 -11.75 10.87 -3.68
CA VAL A 208 -12.24 10.35 -4.96
C VAL A 208 -11.53 11.08 -6.09
N LEU A 209 -10.86 10.32 -6.95
CA LEU A 209 -10.22 10.84 -8.15
C LEU A 209 -11.11 10.64 -9.39
N GLU A 210 -11.20 11.68 -10.18
CA GLU A 210 -11.82 11.67 -11.50
C GLU A 210 -10.94 12.43 -12.49
N LEU A 211 -10.67 11.84 -13.65
CA LEU A 211 -9.84 12.42 -14.70
C LEU A 211 -8.49 12.99 -14.20
N GLY A 212 -7.86 12.29 -13.26
CA GLY A 212 -6.57 12.66 -12.69
C GLY A 212 -6.59 13.82 -11.69
N ARG A 213 -7.76 14.18 -11.16
CA ARG A 213 -7.96 15.29 -10.18
C ARG A 213 -8.79 14.83 -8.99
N ASN A 214 -8.68 15.57 -7.89
CA ASN A 214 -9.59 15.40 -6.77
C ASN A 214 -11.01 15.85 -7.18
N ARG A 215 -11.99 14.96 -6.97
CA ARG A 215 -13.40 15.26 -7.23
C ARG A 215 -14.17 15.49 -5.93
N HIS A 216 -13.98 14.61 -4.96
CA HIS A 216 -14.57 14.68 -3.63
C HIS A 216 -13.55 14.19 -2.61
N GLU A 217 -13.65 14.69 -1.39
CA GLU A 217 -12.88 14.24 -0.26
C GLU A 217 -13.63 14.49 1.03
N GLY A 218 -13.42 13.65 2.05
CA GLY A 218 -14.06 13.78 3.35
C GLY A 218 -13.85 12.58 4.25
N PRO A 219 -14.30 12.65 5.50
CA PRO A 219 -14.34 11.51 6.40
C PRO A 219 -15.29 10.43 5.85
N ARG A 220 -15.05 9.18 6.24
CA ARG A 220 -15.80 8.01 5.76
C ARG A 220 -17.31 8.19 5.82
N GLU A 221 -17.82 8.81 6.87
CA GLU A 221 -19.25 8.98 7.16
C GLU A 221 -19.96 9.71 6.03
N GLU A 222 -19.34 10.70 5.42
CA GLU A 222 -19.90 11.44 4.28
C GLU A 222 -20.10 10.57 3.04
N PHE A 223 -19.35 9.49 2.91
CA PHE A 223 -19.43 8.57 1.77
C PHE A 223 -20.42 7.41 1.98
N GLU A 224 -20.89 7.17 3.19
CA GLU A 224 -21.93 6.17 3.45
C GLU A 224 -23.28 6.55 2.84
N ASP A 225 -23.60 7.83 2.81
CA ASP A 225 -24.82 8.35 2.17
C ASP A 225 -24.68 8.48 0.64
N LEU A 226 -23.50 8.79 0.14
CA LEU A 226 -23.20 8.79 -1.30
C LEU A 226 -23.32 7.40 -1.94
N LYS A 227 -23.08 6.31 -1.20
CA LYS A 227 -23.37 4.93 -1.66
C LYS A 227 -24.80 4.75 -2.12
N LYS A 228 -25.75 5.37 -1.42
CA LYS A 228 -27.19 5.30 -1.74
C LYS A 228 -27.55 6.12 -2.97
N ALA A 229 -26.79 7.20 -3.24
CA ALA A 229 -27.08 8.15 -4.32
C ALA A 229 -26.40 7.82 -5.64
N LEU A 230 -25.25 7.13 -5.62
CA LEU A 230 -24.41 6.89 -6.80
C LEU A 230 -24.51 5.46 -7.37
N TRP A 231 -25.43 4.61 -6.87
CA TRP A 231 -25.57 3.21 -7.34
C TRP A 231 -24.23 2.41 -7.30
N LEU A 232 -23.36 2.71 -6.33
CA LEU A 232 -22.05 2.09 -6.16
C LEU A 232 -22.07 0.90 -5.21
#